data_8cc4b3bf4f13ed26e8579a0b4f74b6cc
#
_entry.id   8cc4b3bf4f13ed26e8579a0b4f74b6cc
#
_cell.length_a   1.000
_cell.length_b   1.000
_cell.length_c   1.000
_cell.angle_alpha   90.00
_cell.angle_beta   90.00
_cell.angle_gamma   90.00
#
_symmetry.space_group_name_H-M   'P 1'
#
loop_
_entity.id
_entity.type
_entity.pdbx_description
1 polymer ?
#
loop_
_entity_poly.entity_id
_entity_poly.type
_entity_poly.pdbx_seq_one_letter_code
_entity_poly.pdbx_strand_id
1 'polypeptide(L)'
;MGLIYIDACLLIYLVERHVRWSRPVADAMTGAEDARFGISPLVKCECLVGPIKRGDPVLERAYTELFEVFISLAMPEPVYLQAALLRARFNLRTPDALHLSCAQHHRCEALWTDDDPLAHASHGLARNVLE
;
A
#
# COMPACT_ATOMS: atom_id res chain seq x y z
N MET A 1 -13.54 13.87 -1.99
CA MET A 1 -12.12 13.67 -2.33
C MET A 1 -11.42 12.93 -1.22
N GLY A 2 -11.32 11.64 -1.36
CA GLY A 2 -10.69 10.81 -0.37
C GLY A 2 -9.23 10.55 -0.68
N LEU A 3 -8.44 10.39 0.38
CA LEU A 3 -7.07 9.89 0.28
C LEU A 3 -7.10 8.39 0.47
N ILE A 4 -6.55 7.66 -0.49
CA ILE A 4 -6.50 6.20 -0.47
C ILE A 4 -5.05 5.76 -0.33
N TYR A 5 -4.78 4.96 0.68
CA TYR A 5 -3.47 4.35 0.90
C TYR A 5 -3.35 3.12 -0.01
N ILE A 6 -2.26 3.02 -0.76
CA ILE A 6 -2.01 1.88 -1.65
C ILE A 6 -0.93 0.99 -1.06
N ASP A 7 -1.27 -0.29 -0.85
CA ASP A 7 -0.32 -1.30 -0.41
C ASP A 7 0.67 -1.64 -1.52
N ALA A 8 1.88 -2.02 -1.15
CA ALA A 8 2.95 -2.33 -2.10
C ALA A 8 2.58 -3.43 -3.10
N CYS A 9 1.81 -4.43 -2.67
CA CYS A 9 1.43 -5.53 -3.56
C CYS A 9 0.71 -5.03 -4.81
N LEU A 10 -0.15 -4.03 -4.68
CA LEU A 10 -0.89 -3.49 -5.83
C LEU A 10 0.04 -2.77 -6.79
N LEU A 11 1.01 -2.01 -6.28
CA LEU A 11 2.00 -1.34 -7.12
C LEU A 11 2.89 -2.33 -7.84
N ILE A 12 3.28 -3.41 -7.16
CA ILE A 12 4.09 -4.46 -7.76
C ILE A 12 3.32 -5.13 -8.91
N TYR A 13 2.04 -5.45 -8.71
CA TYR A 13 1.22 -6.01 -9.78
C TYR A 13 1.14 -5.07 -10.99
N LEU A 14 0.97 -3.78 -10.73
CA LEU A 14 0.82 -2.78 -11.78
C LEU A 14 2.12 -2.58 -12.56
N VAL A 15 3.23 -2.34 -11.87
CA VAL A 15 4.53 -2.00 -12.50
C VAL A 15 5.13 -3.21 -13.21
N GLU A 16 5.05 -4.39 -12.59
CA GLU A 16 5.63 -5.61 -13.16
C GLU A 16 4.64 -6.36 -14.04
N ARG A 17 3.52 -5.75 -14.35
CA ARG A 17 2.52 -6.25 -15.29
C ARG A 17 2.08 -7.68 -15.01
N HIS A 18 1.68 -7.92 -13.77
CA HIS A 18 1.19 -9.24 -13.35
C HIS A 18 0.07 -9.69 -14.30
N VAL A 19 0.17 -10.92 -14.81
CA VAL A 19 -0.73 -11.41 -15.88
C VAL A 19 -2.22 -11.41 -15.47
N ARG A 20 -2.49 -11.58 -14.19
CA ARG A 20 -3.88 -11.65 -13.68
C ARG A 20 -4.35 -10.34 -13.08
N TRP A 21 -3.47 -9.61 -12.36
CA TRP A 21 -3.90 -8.52 -11.48
C TRP A 21 -3.53 -7.12 -11.96
N SER A 22 -2.63 -7.00 -12.93
CA SER A 22 -2.20 -5.68 -13.42
C SER A 22 -3.39 -4.85 -13.91
N ARG A 23 -4.24 -5.44 -14.74
CA ARG A 23 -5.39 -4.73 -15.29
C ARG A 23 -6.44 -4.40 -14.24
N PRO A 24 -6.86 -5.33 -13.36
CA PRO A 24 -7.79 -4.99 -12.29
C PRO A 24 -7.30 -3.85 -11.40
N VAL A 25 -6.01 -3.78 -11.07
CA VAL A 25 -5.45 -2.67 -10.29
C VAL A 25 -5.56 -1.35 -11.07
N ALA A 26 -5.15 -1.35 -12.33
CA ALA A 26 -5.23 -0.15 -13.16
C ALA A 26 -6.68 0.33 -13.30
N ASP A 27 -7.61 -0.59 -13.51
CA ASP A 27 -9.03 -0.25 -13.65
C ASP A 27 -9.60 0.33 -12.35
N ALA A 28 -9.22 -0.25 -11.20
CA ALA A 28 -9.67 0.26 -9.91
C ALA A 28 -9.18 1.69 -9.68
N MET A 29 -7.92 1.96 -9.98
CA MET A 29 -7.35 3.31 -9.81
C MET A 29 -7.99 4.31 -10.78
N THR A 30 -8.20 3.92 -12.03
CA THR A 30 -8.85 4.77 -13.02
C THR A 30 -10.28 5.07 -12.65
N GLY A 31 -11.00 4.08 -12.09
CA GLY A 31 -12.39 4.24 -11.68
C GLY A 31 -12.60 5.14 -10.47
N ALA A 32 -11.55 5.40 -9.69
CA ALA A 32 -11.63 6.25 -8.50
C ALA A 32 -11.22 7.69 -8.85
N GLU A 33 -12.00 8.34 -9.71
CA GLU A 33 -11.65 9.63 -10.34
C GLU A 33 -11.32 10.74 -9.34
N ASP A 34 -12.06 10.83 -8.24
CA ASP A 34 -11.88 11.90 -7.25
C ASP A 34 -10.91 11.54 -6.13
N ALA A 35 -10.33 10.35 -6.18
CA ALA A 35 -9.42 9.91 -5.14
C ALA A 35 -8.01 10.41 -5.36
N ARG A 36 -7.33 10.68 -4.25
CA ARG A 36 -5.88 10.89 -4.24
C ARG A 36 -5.25 9.65 -3.64
N PHE A 37 -4.13 9.22 -4.20
CA PHE A 37 -3.45 8.02 -3.75
C PHE A 37 -2.17 8.36 -3.02
N GLY A 38 -1.95 7.73 -1.87
CA GLY A 38 -0.77 7.96 -1.05
C GLY A 38 -0.03 6.67 -0.75
N ILE A 39 1.28 6.80 -0.58
CA ILE A 39 2.16 5.69 -0.22
C ILE A 39 3.10 6.15 0.90
N SER A 40 3.50 5.19 1.73
CA SER A 40 4.43 5.44 2.83
C SER A 40 5.86 5.02 2.45
N PRO A 41 6.87 5.40 3.27
CA PRO A 41 8.22 4.86 3.10
C PRO A 41 8.28 3.34 3.14
N LEU A 42 7.39 2.69 3.90
CA LEU A 42 7.34 1.23 3.94
C LEU A 42 6.92 0.64 2.59
N VAL A 43 5.94 1.25 1.93
CA VAL A 43 5.53 0.84 0.58
C VAL A 43 6.72 0.91 -0.38
N LYS A 44 7.47 2.01 -0.33
CA LYS A 44 8.65 2.18 -1.19
C LYS A 44 9.70 1.11 -0.91
N CYS A 45 9.95 0.84 0.36
CA CYS A 45 10.88 -0.21 0.77
C CYS A 45 10.48 -1.56 0.19
N GLU A 46 9.23 -1.94 0.36
CA GLU A 46 8.74 -3.23 -0.11
C GLU A 46 8.76 -3.37 -1.63
N CYS A 47 8.48 -2.29 -2.33
CA CYS A 47 8.56 -2.28 -3.81
C CYS A 47 9.98 -2.43 -4.33
N LEU A 48 10.96 -1.87 -3.63
CA LEU A 48 12.34 -1.83 -4.10
C LEU A 48 13.16 -3.08 -3.79
N VAL A 49 12.71 -3.92 -2.87
CA VAL A 49 13.44 -5.13 -2.50
C VAL A 49 13.68 -6.03 -3.71
N GLY A 50 12.65 -6.29 -4.50
CA GLY A 50 12.75 -7.18 -5.66
C GLY A 50 13.75 -6.69 -6.71
N PRO A 51 13.58 -5.46 -7.25
CA PRO A 51 14.52 -4.94 -8.25
C PRO A 51 15.97 -4.89 -7.77
N ILE A 52 16.18 -4.44 -6.52
CA ILE A 52 17.53 -4.37 -5.96
C ILE A 52 18.14 -5.77 -5.85
N LYS A 53 17.37 -6.73 -5.35
CA LYS A 53 17.82 -8.10 -5.17
C LYS A 53 18.17 -8.77 -6.50
N ARG A 54 17.43 -8.46 -7.57
CA ARG A 54 17.68 -9.00 -8.91
C ARG A 54 18.73 -8.22 -9.68
N GLY A 55 19.23 -7.10 -9.16
CA GLY A 55 20.16 -6.25 -9.86
C GLY A 55 19.55 -5.64 -11.12
N ASP A 56 18.31 -5.16 -11.04
CA ASP A 56 17.57 -4.61 -12.17
C ASP A 56 17.39 -3.09 -12.00
N PRO A 57 18.38 -2.28 -12.43
CA PRO A 57 18.31 -0.83 -12.23
C PRO A 57 17.23 -0.15 -13.08
N VAL A 58 16.83 -0.74 -14.19
CA VAL A 58 15.76 -0.20 -15.02
C VAL A 58 14.42 -0.28 -14.28
N LEU A 59 14.14 -1.44 -13.67
CA LEU A 59 12.93 -1.63 -12.90
C LEU A 59 12.95 -0.77 -11.62
N GLU A 60 14.08 -0.68 -10.96
CA GLU A 60 14.24 0.16 -9.79
C GLU A 60 13.90 1.61 -10.11
N ARG A 61 14.40 2.12 -11.24
CA ARG A 61 14.10 3.48 -11.69
C ARG A 61 12.62 3.65 -12.01
N ALA A 62 12.00 2.66 -12.63
CA ALA A 62 10.57 2.72 -12.94
C ALA A 62 9.75 2.91 -11.66
N TYR A 63 10.11 2.20 -10.59
CA TYR A 63 9.45 2.39 -9.28
C TYR A 63 9.70 3.78 -8.71
N THR A 64 10.94 4.25 -8.70
CA THR A 64 11.24 5.55 -8.10
C THR A 64 10.54 6.69 -8.84
N GLU A 65 10.41 6.60 -10.14
CA GLU A 65 9.65 7.57 -10.91
C GLU A 65 8.16 7.50 -10.60
N LEU A 66 7.61 6.30 -10.47
CA LEU A 66 6.20 6.12 -10.11
C LEU A 66 5.90 6.70 -8.72
N PHE A 67 6.81 6.54 -7.77
CA PHE A 67 6.59 7.07 -6.41
C PHE A 67 6.31 8.57 -6.39
N GLU A 68 6.88 9.30 -7.34
CA GLU A 68 6.68 10.77 -7.42
C GLU A 68 5.24 11.15 -7.76
N VAL A 69 4.47 10.22 -8.32
CA VAL A 69 3.07 10.45 -8.69
C VAL A 69 2.15 10.43 -7.46
N PHE A 70 2.58 9.76 -6.38
CA PHE A 70 1.75 9.57 -5.20
C PHE A 70 2.03 10.61 -4.12
N ILE A 71 1.03 10.82 -3.27
CA ILE A 71 1.22 11.63 -2.06
C ILE A 71 2.11 10.83 -1.09
N SER A 72 3.12 11.49 -0.56
CA SER A 72 4.05 10.86 0.38
C SER A 72 3.48 10.93 1.80
N LEU A 73 3.30 9.78 2.44
CA LEU A 73 2.71 9.65 3.77
C LEU A 73 3.80 9.30 4.78
N ALA A 74 4.14 10.25 5.64
CA ALA A 74 5.19 10.06 6.64
C ALA A 74 4.80 8.98 7.66
N MET A 75 5.81 8.36 8.26
CA MET A 75 5.63 7.35 9.31
C MET A 75 6.29 7.80 10.61
N PRO A 76 5.69 8.76 11.35
CA PRO A 76 6.24 9.18 12.63
C PRO A 76 6.03 8.13 13.71
N GLU A 77 6.69 8.30 14.86
CA GLU A 77 6.65 7.32 15.94
C GLU A 77 5.26 6.85 16.33
N PRO A 78 4.23 7.71 16.44
CA PRO A 78 2.89 7.23 16.78
C PRO A 78 2.34 6.13 15.86
N VAL A 79 2.76 6.12 14.59
CA VAL A 79 2.38 5.06 13.65
C VAL A 79 2.89 3.70 14.13
N TYR A 80 4.13 3.65 14.61
CA TYR A 80 4.74 2.42 15.10
C TYR A 80 4.11 1.94 16.40
N LEU A 81 3.80 2.87 17.31
CA LEU A 81 3.16 2.53 18.58
C LEU A 81 1.74 1.99 18.37
N GLN A 82 0.99 2.60 17.46
CA GLN A 82 -0.33 2.10 17.10
C GLN A 82 -0.24 0.73 16.41
N ALA A 83 0.77 0.51 15.59
CA ALA A 83 0.98 -0.78 14.96
C ALA A 83 1.21 -1.90 15.99
N ALA A 84 1.90 -1.59 17.09
CA ALA A 84 2.08 -2.55 18.17
C ALA A 84 0.75 -2.97 18.79
N LEU A 85 -0.16 -2.03 19.01
CA LEU A 85 -1.51 -2.32 19.51
C LEU A 85 -2.29 -3.20 18.53
N LEU A 86 -2.22 -2.87 17.25
CA LEU A 86 -2.92 -3.64 16.20
C LEU A 86 -2.39 -5.06 16.11
N ARG A 87 -1.08 -5.25 16.22
CA ARG A 87 -0.48 -6.58 16.22
C ARG A 87 -0.94 -7.41 17.41
N ALA A 88 -0.94 -6.79 18.58
CA ALA A 88 -1.32 -7.48 19.81
C ALA A 88 -2.79 -7.90 19.77
N ARG A 89 -3.66 -7.05 19.20
CA ARG A 89 -5.11 -7.29 19.19
C ARG A 89 -5.54 -8.24 18.07
N PHE A 90 -4.95 -8.12 16.89
CA PHE A 90 -5.42 -8.83 15.68
C PHE A 90 -4.44 -9.84 15.13
N ASN A 91 -3.31 -10.05 15.79
CA ASN A 91 -2.28 -11.00 15.36
C ASN A 91 -1.79 -10.74 13.91
N LEU A 92 -1.64 -9.48 13.55
CA LEU A 92 -1.14 -9.09 12.24
C LEU A 92 0.38 -9.21 12.18
N ARG A 93 0.91 -9.41 10.97
CA ARG A 93 2.35 -9.27 10.73
C ARG A 93 2.74 -7.80 10.86
N THR A 94 4.01 -7.54 11.20
CA THR A 94 4.49 -6.16 11.40
C THR A 94 4.23 -5.24 10.19
N PRO A 95 4.55 -5.65 8.94
CA PRO A 95 4.28 -4.77 7.80
C PRO A 95 2.80 -4.44 7.65
N ASP A 96 1.92 -5.40 7.82
CA ASP A 96 0.48 -5.20 7.66
C ASP A 96 -0.06 -4.23 8.71
N ALA A 97 0.40 -4.39 9.96
CA ALA A 97 0.02 -3.48 11.05
C ALA A 97 0.53 -2.07 10.79
N LEU A 98 1.73 -1.93 10.23
CA LEU A 98 2.29 -0.62 9.91
C LEU A 98 1.52 0.07 8.78
N HIS A 99 1.15 -0.66 7.73
CA HIS A 99 0.33 -0.09 6.66
C HIS A 99 -1.01 0.41 7.20
N LEU A 100 -1.67 -0.43 7.99
CA LEU A 100 -2.97 -0.06 8.56
C LEU A 100 -2.85 1.15 9.49
N SER A 101 -1.86 1.14 10.37
CA SER A 101 -1.63 2.24 11.30
C SER A 101 -1.32 3.54 10.57
N CYS A 102 -0.51 3.48 9.52
CA CYS A 102 -0.17 4.65 8.72
C CYS A 102 -1.41 5.23 8.03
N ALA A 103 -2.23 4.35 7.45
CA ALA A 103 -3.48 4.77 6.82
C ALA A 103 -4.42 5.45 7.82
N GLN A 104 -4.52 4.91 9.03
CA GLN A 104 -5.33 5.50 10.11
C GLN A 104 -4.78 6.86 10.54
N HIS A 105 -3.46 6.94 10.71
CA HIS A 105 -2.80 8.18 11.15
C HIS A 105 -3.07 9.33 10.18
N HIS A 106 -3.04 9.07 8.89
CA HIS A 106 -3.27 10.07 7.86
C HIS A 106 -4.75 10.23 7.49
N ARG A 107 -5.64 9.56 8.23
CA ARG A 107 -7.09 9.62 8.01
C ARG A 107 -7.47 9.27 6.58
N CYS A 108 -6.82 8.24 6.04
CA CYS A 108 -7.17 7.76 4.71
C CYS A 108 -8.59 7.22 4.70
N GLU A 109 -9.30 7.45 3.61
CA GLU A 109 -10.65 6.93 3.41
C GLU A 109 -10.64 5.42 3.26
N ALA A 110 -9.58 4.87 2.68
CA ALA A 110 -9.42 3.43 2.48
C ALA A 110 -7.95 3.06 2.38
N LEU A 111 -7.68 1.80 2.66
CA LEU A 111 -6.40 1.15 2.40
C LEU A 111 -6.68 0.04 1.39
N TRP A 112 -6.14 0.18 0.18
CA TRP A 112 -6.30 -0.83 -0.87
C TRP A 112 -5.19 -1.86 -0.80
N THR A 113 -5.58 -3.12 -0.73
CA THR A 113 -4.68 -4.26 -0.53
C THR A 113 -5.25 -5.49 -1.22
N ASP A 114 -4.46 -6.58 -1.27
CA ASP A 114 -4.94 -7.90 -1.65
C ASP A 114 -5.02 -8.84 -0.42
N ASP A 115 -4.89 -8.30 0.78
CA ASP A 115 -4.77 -9.05 2.02
C ASP A 115 -6.11 -9.09 2.77
N ASP A 116 -6.83 -10.22 2.69
CA ASP A 116 -8.11 -10.41 3.37
C ASP A 116 -8.02 -10.34 4.90
N PRO A 117 -7.02 -10.95 5.57
CA PRO A 117 -6.87 -10.79 7.01
C PRO A 117 -6.71 -9.33 7.43
N LEU A 118 -6.00 -8.52 6.65
CA LEU A 118 -5.85 -7.10 6.92
C LEU A 118 -7.18 -6.36 6.76
N ALA A 119 -7.93 -6.68 5.71
CA ALA A 119 -9.25 -6.11 5.50
C ALA A 119 -10.17 -6.40 6.69
N HIS A 120 -10.11 -7.61 7.23
CA HIS A 120 -10.90 -8.04 8.39
C HIS A 120 -10.57 -7.25 9.65
N ALA A 121 -9.27 -7.03 9.93
CA ALA A 121 -8.81 -6.36 11.12
C ALA A 121 -9.07 -4.86 11.10
N SER A 122 -9.34 -4.27 9.96
CA SER A 122 -9.40 -2.82 9.77
C SER A 122 -10.77 -2.20 9.99
N HIS A 123 -11.79 -3.00 10.28
CA HIS A 123 -13.18 -2.55 10.38
C HIS A 123 -13.67 -1.83 9.11
N GLY A 124 -13.25 -2.36 7.96
CA GLY A 124 -13.69 -1.86 6.66
C GLY A 124 -12.80 -0.79 6.03
N LEU A 125 -11.76 -0.33 6.71
CA LEU A 125 -10.82 0.62 6.13
C LEU A 125 -10.02 -0.02 4.99
N ALA A 126 -9.46 -1.20 5.23
CA ALA A 126 -8.74 -1.94 4.21
C ALA A 126 -9.73 -2.71 3.33
N ARG A 127 -9.52 -2.65 2.03
CA ARG A 127 -10.38 -3.32 1.05
C ARG A 127 -9.52 -4.11 0.07
N ASN A 128 -9.90 -5.37 -0.15
CA ASN A 128 -9.29 -6.16 -1.21
C ASN A 128 -9.96 -5.77 -2.52
N VAL A 129 -9.27 -4.95 -3.32
CA VAL A 129 -9.83 -4.40 -4.56
C VAL A 129 -9.74 -5.37 -5.75
N LEU A 130 -9.15 -6.56 -5.52
CA LEU A 130 -8.97 -7.57 -6.57
C LEU A 130 -10.06 -8.64 -6.57
N GLU A 131 -11.00 -8.56 -5.66
CA GLU A 131 -12.14 -9.48 -5.59
C GLU A 131 -13.43 -8.84 -6.04
#